data_d7119c52289a4e141bd7cd693e75abd9
#
_entry.id   d7119c52289a4e141bd7cd693e75abd9
#
_cell.length_a   1.000
_cell.length_b   1.000
_cell.length_c   1.000
_cell.angle_alpha   90.00
_cell.angle_beta   90.00
_cell.angle_gamma   90.00
#
_symmetry.space_group_name_H-M   'P 1'
#
loop_
_entity.id
_entity.type
_entity.pdbx_description
1 polymer ?
#
loop_
_entity_poly.entity_id
_entity_poly.type
_entity_poly.pdbx_seq_one_letter_code
_entity_poly.pdbx_strand_id
1 'polypeptide(L)'
;MFLLPDGAIYAEAGVSLAKLASFAQQNGLAGLEFASGIPGTVGGGGRMNAGAYGGELKDAVESVVFYFLPDQGLYEMMNENCKFAYRSSIFQQMNAAILSAVFRLQPGDKAEISAKMRELNERRRDKQPLDMPSAGSAFKRPEGHYAAALIEEVGLKGYSVGGAQVSEKHSGFVVNTGGATSHDVYDLMMHVRNTVYKERGVFLEPEIIILPPEYALVDEGPDLKLNSVQVNDMSRPPEPPKEG
;
A
#
# COMPACT_ATOMS: atom_id res chain seq x y z
N MET A 1 -21.65 -4.21 -0.85
CA MET A 1 -21.04 -5.49 -0.39
C MET A 1 -22.14 -6.42 0.08
N PHE A 2 -22.17 -7.68 -0.39
CA PHE A 2 -23.16 -8.72 -0.06
C PHE A 2 -22.63 -10.13 -0.45
N LEU A 3 -23.29 -11.18 0.08
CA LEU A 3 -23.02 -12.55 -0.33
C LEU A 3 -23.72 -12.86 -1.64
N LEU A 4 -22.98 -13.51 -2.55
CA LEU A 4 -23.53 -14.13 -3.76
C LEU A 4 -24.20 -15.48 -3.42
N PRO A 5 -25.08 -16.01 -4.30
CA PRO A 5 -25.76 -17.27 -4.06
C PRO A 5 -24.84 -18.48 -3.84
N ASP A 6 -23.64 -18.43 -4.37
CA ASP A 6 -22.60 -19.47 -4.26
C ASP A 6 -21.67 -19.27 -3.05
N GLY A 7 -21.97 -18.28 -2.19
CA GLY A 7 -21.23 -17.97 -0.96
C GLY A 7 -20.01 -17.06 -1.12
N ALA A 8 -19.69 -16.60 -2.34
CA ALA A 8 -18.66 -15.59 -2.53
C ALA A 8 -19.10 -14.21 -2.02
N ILE A 9 -18.18 -13.32 -1.72
CA ILE A 9 -18.47 -11.94 -1.32
C ILE A 9 -18.25 -11.02 -2.51
N TYR A 10 -19.30 -10.31 -2.93
CA TYR A 10 -19.16 -9.16 -3.82
C TYR A 10 -18.91 -7.89 -3.01
N ALA A 11 -17.89 -7.11 -3.38
CA ALA A 11 -17.59 -5.82 -2.76
C ALA A 11 -17.19 -4.76 -3.77
N GLU A 12 -17.79 -3.58 -3.67
CA GLU A 12 -17.44 -2.41 -4.49
C GLU A 12 -16.09 -1.82 -4.07
N ALA A 13 -15.43 -1.15 -5.00
CA ALA A 13 -14.07 -0.62 -4.82
C ALA A 13 -13.91 0.32 -3.62
N GLY A 14 -14.96 1.06 -3.25
CA GLY A 14 -14.97 2.00 -2.11
C GLY A 14 -15.12 1.33 -0.73
N VAL A 15 -15.44 0.05 -0.66
CA VAL A 15 -15.55 -0.68 0.62
C VAL A 15 -14.17 -0.74 1.28
N SER A 16 -14.06 -0.35 2.56
CA SER A 16 -12.80 -0.48 3.28
C SER A 16 -12.45 -1.95 3.54
N LEU A 17 -11.15 -2.28 3.48
CA LEU A 17 -10.66 -3.62 3.73
C LEU A 17 -11.04 -4.14 5.13
N ALA A 18 -11.04 -3.25 6.12
CA ALA A 18 -11.49 -3.58 7.48
C ALA A 18 -12.99 -3.97 7.54
N LYS A 19 -13.86 -3.26 6.78
CA LYS A 19 -15.29 -3.62 6.67
C LYS A 19 -15.48 -4.94 5.95
N LEU A 20 -14.71 -5.19 4.88
CA LEU A 20 -14.75 -6.45 4.15
C LEU A 20 -14.33 -7.62 5.06
N ALA A 21 -13.22 -7.50 5.80
CA ALA A 21 -12.77 -8.51 6.74
C ALA A 21 -13.80 -8.79 7.85
N SER A 22 -14.41 -7.72 8.40
CA SER A 22 -15.48 -7.87 9.41
C SER A 22 -16.72 -8.56 8.86
N PHE A 23 -17.11 -8.26 7.61
CA PHE A 23 -18.24 -8.90 6.95
C PHE A 23 -17.95 -10.39 6.69
N ALA A 24 -16.76 -10.74 6.26
CA ALA A 24 -16.32 -12.12 6.09
C ALA A 24 -16.41 -12.88 7.42
N GLN A 25 -15.87 -12.32 8.51
CA GLN A 25 -15.93 -12.89 9.86
C GLN A 25 -17.38 -13.13 10.32
N GLN A 26 -18.28 -12.16 10.13
CA GLN A 26 -19.69 -12.28 10.51
C GLN A 26 -20.42 -13.42 9.77
N ASN A 27 -19.96 -13.75 8.57
CA ASN A 27 -20.49 -14.84 7.75
C ASN A 27 -19.72 -16.16 7.91
N GLY A 28 -18.74 -16.25 8.83
CA GLY A 28 -17.96 -17.46 9.05
C GLY A 28 -17.05 -17.82 7.87
N LEU A 29 -16.47 -16.79 7.23
CA LEU A 29 -15.60 -16.92 6.07
C LEU A 29 -14.17 -16.46 6.46
N ALA A 30 -13.22 -17.37 6.43
CA ALA A 30 -11.81 -17.17 6.75
C ALA A 30 -10.99 -16.82 5.50
N GLY A 31 -9.88 -16.09 5.68
CA GLY A 31 -8.92 -15.75 4.63
C GLY A 31 -8.70 -14.25 4.43
N LEU A 32 -9.43 -13.39 5.17
CA LEU A 32 -9.25 -11.93 5.13
C LEU A 32 -8.84 -11.33 6.48
N GLU A 33 -8.42 -12.13 7.44
CA GLU A 33 -8.03 -11.67 8.79
C GLU A 33 -6.89 -10.65 8.74
N PHE A 34 -5.92 -10.86 7.83
CA PHE A 34 -4.79 -9.95 7.60
C PHE A 34 -5.21 -8.54 7.18
N ALA A 35 -6.36 -8.45 6.50
CA ALA A 35 -6.86 -7.20 5.93
C ALA A 35 -7.57 -6.30 6.96
N SER A 36 -7.94 -6.84 8.14
CA SER A 36 -8.75 -6.15 9.16
C SER A 36 -8.14 -4.85 9.68
N GLY A 37 -6.81 -4.73 9.66
CA GLY A 37 -6.09 -3.54 10.10
C GLY A 37 -5.42 -2.75 8.98
N ILE A 38 -5.59 -3.12 7.71
CA ILE A 38 -5.01 -2.37 6.58
C ILE A 38 -5.88 -1.15 6.30
N PRO A 39 -5.36 0.09 6.41
CA PRO A 39 -6.08 1.28 6.00
C PRO A 39 -6.12 1.35 4.46
N GLY A 40 -7.30 1.19 3.88
CA GLY A 40 -7.47 1.21 2.44
C GLY A 40 -8.81 0.62 2.02
N THR A 41 -9.05 0.60 0.72
CA THR A 41 -10.30 0.12 0.11
C THR A 41 -10.04 -1.10 -0.78
N VAL A 42 -11.12 -1.79 -1.17
CA VAL A 42 -11.07 -2.92 -2.09
C VAL A 42 -10.36 -2.54 -3.40
N GLY A 43 -10.72 -1.41 -4.01
CA GLY A 43 -10.11 -0.97 -5.27
C GLY A 43 -8.63 -0.66 -5.14
N GLY A 44 -8.24 0.13 -4.10
CA GLY A 44 -6.84 0.42 -3.82
C GLY A 44 -6.03 -0.82 -3.45
N GLY A 45 -6.63 -1.70 -2.65
CA GLY A 45 -6.05 -2.99 -2.29
C GLY A 45 -5.83 -3.91 -3.49
N GLY A 46 -6.83 -4.01 -4.39
CA GLY A 46 -6.72 -4.78 -5.63
C GLY A 46 -5.64 -4.23 -6.57
N ARG A 47 -5.54 -2.90 -6.70
CA ARG A 47 -4.51 -2.27 -7.53
C ARG A 47 -3.09 -2.62 -7.09
N MET A 48 -2.82 -2.69 -5.79
CA MET A 48 -1.48 -2.93 -5.25
C MET A 48 -1.28 -4.32 -4.63
N ASN A 49 -2.25 -5.23 -4.75
CA ASN A 49 -2.22 -6.50 -4.04
C ASN A 49 -1.91 -6.31 -2.55
N ALA A 50 -2.78 -5.58 -1.86
CA ALA A 50 -2.56 -5.26 -0.45
C ALA A 50 -2.39 -6.51 0.40
N GLY A 51 -1.39 -6.49 1.27
CA GLY A 51 -1.09 -7.63 2.13
C GLY A 51 -0.37 -7.23 3.41
N ALA A 52 -0.51 -8.07 4.43
CA ALA A 52 0.14 -7.95 5.71
C ALA A 52 0.22 -9.34 6.40
N TYR A 53 1.24 -9.54 7.22
CA TYR A 53 1.36 -10.75 8.06
C TYR A 53 1.28 -12.08 7.30
N GLY A 54 1.74 -12.10 6.06
CA GLY A 54 1.78 -13.30 5.22
C GLY A 54 0.55 -13.54 4.37
N GLY A 55 -0.55 -12.77 4.53
CA GLY A 55 -1.72 -12.81 3.65
C GLY A 55 -1.69 -11.66 2.63
N GLU A 56 -2.22 -11.90 1.46
CA GLU A 56 -2.35 -10.93 0.37
C GLU A 56 -3.74 -11.04 -0.29
N LEU A 57 -4.24 -9.96 -0.91
CA LEU A 57 -5.55 -10.00 -1.58
C LEU A 57 -5.62 -11.03 -2.70
N LYS A 58 -4.52 -11.32 -3.39
CA LYS A 58 -4.46 -12.39 -4.41
C LYS A 58 -4.94 -13.74 -3.90
N ASP A 59 -4.79 -14.01 -2.59
CA ASP A 59 -5.15 -15.30 -2.00
C ASP A 59 -6.66 -15.43 -1.78
N ALA A 60 -7.39 -14.32 -1.86
CA ALA A 60 -8.83 -14.22 -1.58
C ALA A 60 -9.68 -13.75 -2.77
N VAL A 61 -9.11 -12.96 -3.68
CA VAL A 61 -9.81 -12.44 -4.86
C VAL A 61 -10.07 -13.55 -5.86
N GLU A 62 -11.31 -13.66 -6.36
CA GLU A 62 -11.69 -14.54 -7.47
C GLU A 62 -11.66 -13.80 -8.79
N SER A 63 -12.30 -12.62 -8.84
CA SER A 63 -12.33 -11.73 -10.01
C SER A 63 -12.38 -10.27 -9.63
N VAL A 64 -12.04 -9.42 -10.59
CA VAL A 64 -12.07 -7.95 -10.47
C VAL A 64 -12.83 -7.38 -11.64
N VAL A 65 -13.83 -6.53 -11.37
CA VAL A 65 -14.53 -5.74 -12.39
C VAL A 65 -13.89 -4.36 -12.45
N PHE A 66 -13.56 -3.91 -13.64
CA PHE A 66 -12.93 -2.62 -13.86
C PHE A 66 -13.46 -1.90 -15.10
N TYR A 67 -13.37 -0.58 -15.08
CA TYR A 67 -13.60 0.28 -16.23
C TYR A 67 -12.26 0.56 -16.90
N PHE A 68 -12.16 0.24 -18.20
CA PHE A 68 -10.97 0.50 -18.99
C PHE A 68 -11.14 1.81 -19.76
N LEU A 69 -10.35 2.82 -19.42
CA LEU A 69 -10.53 4.18 -19.94
C LEU A 69 -10.30 4.29 -21.45
N PRO A 70 -9.34 3.58 -22.08
CA PRO A 70 -9.06 3.76 -23.50
C PRO A 70 -10.23 3.47 -24.43
N ASP A 71 -11.04 2.43 -24.16
CA ASP A 71 -12.20 2.05 -24.97
C ASP A 71 -13.53 2.30 -24.26
N GLN A 72 -13.47 2.86 -23.03
CA GLN A 72 -14.65 3.16 -22.20
C GLN A 72 -15.52 1.93 -21.91
N GLY A 73 -14.86 0.75 -21.81
CA GLY A 73 -15.51 -0.54 -21.60
C GLY A 73 -15.49 -1.00 -20.16
N LEU A 74 -16.47 -1.84 -19.79
CA LEU A 74 -16.52 -2.58 -18.54
C LEU A 74 -16.02 -4.00 -18.79
N TYR A 75 -15.11 -4.46 -17.94
CA TYR A 75 -14.49 -5.78 -18.06
C TYR A 75 -14.43 -6.47 -16.72
N GLU A 76 -14.49 -7.79 -16.76
CA GLU A 76 -14.18 -8.66 -15.63
C GLU A 76 -12.89 -9.41 -15.93
N MET A 77 -12.02 -9.52 -14.93
CA MET A 77 -10.75 -10.22 -15.03
C MET A 77 -10.61 -11.20 -13.86
N MET A 78 -10.40 -12.46 -14.20
CA MET A 78 -10.14 -13.51 -13.20
C MET A 78 -8.79 -13.31 -12.55
N ASN A 79 -8.64 -13.76 -11.31
CA ASN A 79 -7.45 -13.63 -10.47
C ASN A 79 -6.13 -13.93 -11.22
N GLU A 80 -6.09 -15.05 -11.95
CA GLU A 80 -4.91 -15.53 -12.70
C GLU A 80 -4.40 -14.51 -13.72
N ASN A 81 -5.31 -13.68 -14.28
CA ASN A 81 -4.98 -12.65 -15.26
C ASN A 81 -4.64 -11.29 -14.62
N CYS A 82 -4.96 -11.10 -13.33
CA CYS A 82 -4.65 -9.87 -12.59
C CYS A 82 -3.15 -9.68 -12.34
N LYS A 83 -2.31 -10.70 -12.59
CA LYS A 83 -0.85 -10.69 -12.42
C LYS A 83 -0.41 -10.12 -11.06
N PHE A 84 -1.10 -10.54 -10.02
CA PHE A 84 -0.79 -10.12 -8.66
C PHE A 84 0.62 -10.57 -8.24
N ALA A 85 1.41 -9.62 -7.77
CA ALA A 85 2.73 -9.84 -7.19
C ALA A 85 2.89 -8.97 -5.94
N TYR A 86 4.05 -9.03 -5.29
CA TYR A 86 4.33 -8.20 -4.12
C TYR A 86 4.17 -6.70 -4.44
N ARG A 87 3.18 -6.06 -3.80
CA ARG A 87 2.81 -4.64 -4.00
C ARG A 87 2.55 -4.29 -5.47
N SER A 88 2.04 -5.23 -6.26
CA SER A 88 1.82 -5.04 -7.69
C SER A 88 0.62 -5.82 -8.22
N SER A 89 0.01 -5.28 -9.28
CA SER A 89 -0.97 -5.96 -10.14
C SER A 89 -0.91 -5.38 -11.55
N ILE A 90 -1.57 -6.03 -12.51
CA ILE A 90 -1.72 -5.52 -13.88
C ILE A 90 -2.36 -4.12 -13.90
N PHE A 91 -3.24 -3.82 -12.93
CA PHE A 91 -3.96 -2.54 -12.85
C PHE A 91 -3.05 -1.33 -12.56
N GLN A 92 -1.80 -1.53 -12.16
CA GLN A 92 -0.81 -0.44 -12.06
C GLN A 92 -0.28 -0.01 -13.43
N GLN A 93 -0.34 -0.91 -14.41
CA GLN A 93 0.15 -0.68 -15.77
C GLN A 93 -0.98 -0.34 -16.75
N MET A 94 -2.23 -0.52 -16.33
CA MET A 94 -3.42 -0.24 -17.14
C MET A 94 -4.00 1.13 -16.78
N ASN A 95 -4.49 1.83 -17.82
CA ASN A 95 -5.33 3.00 -17.60
C ASN A 95 -6.76 2.55 -17.29
N ALA A 96 -6.96 2.08 -16.06
CA ALA A 96 -8.19 1.43 -15.62
C ALA A 96 -8.55 1.82 -14.18
N ALA A 97 -9.85 1.85 -13.90
CA ALA A 97 -10.40 2.03 -12.56
C ALA A 97 -11.09 0.75 -12.09
N ILE A 98 -10.64 0.17 -10.99
CA ILE A 98 -11.31 -0.96 -10.35
C ILE A 98 -12.63 -0.47 -9.77
N LEU A 99 -13.73 -1.17 -10.07
CA LEU A 99 -15.08 -0.85 -9.61
C LEU A 99 -15.56 -1.78 -8.50
N SER A 100 -15.23 -3.07 -8.61
CA SER A 100 -15.60 -4.08 -7.62
C SER A 100 -14.69 -5.29 -7.71
N ALA A 101 -14.77 -6.17 -6.71
CA ALA A 101 -14.13 -7.48 -6.74
C ALA A 101 -15.04 -8.54 -6.09
N VAL A 102 -14.88 -9.77 -6.52
CA VAL A 102 -15.46 -10.97 -5.93
C VAL A 102 -14.38 -11.67 -5.12
N PHE A 103 -14.72 -12.07 -3.91
CA PHE A 103 -13.82 -12.77 -2.99
C PHE A 103 -14.34 -14.18 -2.73
N ARG A 104 -13.50 -15.19 -2.97
CA ARG A 104 -13.75 -16.60 -2.67
C ARG A 104 -12.97 -16.99 -1.42
N LEU A 105 -13.70 -17.23 -0.34
CA LEU A 105 -13.14 -17.51 0.98
C LEU A 105 -13.50 -18.91 1.44
N GLN A 106 -12.83 -19.40 2.48
CA GLN A 106 -13.09 -20.71 3.05
C GLN A 106 -14.02 -20.60 4.26
N PRO A 107 -14.96 -21.54 4.46
CA PRO A 107 -15.70 -21.62 5.71
C PRO A 107 -14.76 -21.75 6.91
N GLY A 108 -15.08 -21.05 8.00
CA GLY A 108 -14.27 -21.05 9.22
C GLY A 108 -15.10 -20.73 10.46
N ASP A 109 -14.54 -21.01 11.64
CA ASP A 109 -15.17 -20.67 12.91
C ASP A 109 -15.08 -19.17 13.17
N LYS A 110 -16.22 -18.54 13.47
CA LYS A 110 -16.32 -17.09 13.68
C LYS A 110 -15.47 -16.59 14.85
N ALA A 111 -15.33 -17.41 15.90
CA ALA A 111 -14.57 -17.04 17.08
C ALA A 111 -13.05 -17.12 16.80
N GLU A 112 -12.60 -18.13 16.06
CA GLU A 112 -11.21 -18.27 15.62
C GLU A 112 -10.80 -17.16 14.68
N ILE A 113 -11.63 -16.84 13.67
CA ILE A 113 -11.42 -15.71 12.75
C ILE A 113 -11.30 -14.40 13.53
N SER A 114 -12.23 -14.15 14.47
CA SER A 114 -12.22 -12.97 15.31
C SER A 114 -10.97 -12.90 16.21
N ALA A 115 -10.55 -14.03 16.78
CA ALA A 115 -9.34 -14.10 17.59
C ALA A 115 -8.09 -13.76 16.76
N LYS A 116 -8.01 -14.29 15.52
CA LYS A 116 -6.91 -13.99 14.60
C LYS A 116 -6.87 -12.52 14.19
N MET A 117 -8.02 -11.93 13.87
CA MET A 117 -8.12 -10.50 13.57
C MET A 117 -7.63 -9.63 14.75
N ARG A 118 -8.02 -9.98 15.99
CA ARG A 118 -7.53 -9.28 17.19
C ARG A 118 -6.03 -9.40 17.36
N GLU A 119 -5.48 -10.61 17.29
CA GLU A 119 -4.03 -10.86 17.36
C GLU A 119 -3.27 -9.96 16.36
N LEU A 120 -3.68 -9.95 15.08
CA LEU A 120 -3.01 -9.19 14.03
C LEU A 120 -3.11 -7.68 14.25
N ASN A 121 -4.26 -7.20 14.73
CA ASN A 121 -4.47 -5.79 15.05
C ASN A 121 -3.68 -5.34 16.28
N GLU A 122 -3.52 -6.19 17.30
CA GLU A 122 -2.66 -5.96 18.46
C GLU A 122 -1.19 -5.86 18.03
N ARG A 123 -0.69 -6.84 17.27
CA ARG A 123 0.67 -6.79 16.71
C ARG A 123 0.93 -5.52 15.90
N ARG A 124 -0.09 -5.02 15.18
CA ARG A 124 0.02 -3.77 14.43
C ARG A 124 0.15 -2.57 15.35
N ARG A 125 -0.72 -2.46 16.38
CA ARG A 125 -0.66 -1.39 17.38
C ARG A 125 0.68 -1.35 18.11
N ASP A 126 1.20 -2.52 18.46
CA ASP A 126 2.46 -2.62 19.20
C ASP A 126 3.67 -2.19 18.38
N LYS A 127 3.66 -2.47 17.06
CA LYS A 127 4.83 -2.28 16.20
C LYS A 127 4.77 -1.03 15.31
N GLN A 128 3.59 -0.51 14.99
CA GLN A 128 3.45 0.62 14.06
C GLN A 128 3.08 1.91 14.79
N PRO A 129 3.53 3.08 14.30
CA PRO A 129 3.24 4.40 14.88
C PRO A 129 1.83 4.87 14.49
N LEU A 130 0.79 4.16 14.96
CA LEU A 130 -0.61 4.44 14.59
C LEU A 130 -1.18 5.71 15.26
N ASP A 131 -0.47 6.25 16.23
CA ASP A 131 -0.75 7.48 16.95
C ASP A 131 -0.27 8.74 16.22
N MET A 132 0.52 8.57 15.14
CA MET A 132 1.05 9.67 14.34
C MET A 132 0.59 9.57 12.88
N PRO A 133 0.29 10.71 12.21
CA PRO A 133 -0.01 10.70 10.79
C PRO A 133 1.17 10.14 9.97
N SER A 134 0.89 9.18 9.10
CA SER A 134 1.88 8.63 8.18
C SER A 134 1.21 8.04 6.94
N ALA A 135 1.97 7.87 5.87
CA ALA A 135 1.52 7.20 4.65
C ALA A 135 1.78 5.67 4.66
N GLY A 136 2.06 5.09 5.84
CA GLY A 136 2.45 3.68 5.98
C GLY A 136 3.95 3.46 5.84
N SER A 137 4.36 2.28 5.37
CA SER A 137 5.77 2.00 5.09
C SER A 137 6.29 2.89 3.96
N ALA A 138 7.43 3.55 4.19
CA ALA A 138 8.01 4.47 3.21
C ALA A 138 8.64 3.72 2.02
N PHE A 139 9.18 2.53 2.27
CA PHE A 139 9.89 1.73 1.27
C PHE A 139 9.36 0.31 1.20
N LYS A 140 9.40 -0.27 0.00
CA LYS A 140 9.16 -1.70 -0.22
C LYS A 140 10.23 -2.53 0.48
N ARG A 141 9.90 -3.79 0.75
CA ARG A 141 10.87 -4.74 1.30
C ARG A 141 11.89 -5.12 0.22
N PRO A 142 13.20 -4.83 0.41
CA PRO A 142 14.24 -5.28 -0.51
C PRO A 142 14.41 -6.80 -0.47
N GLU A 143 14.88 -7.38 -1.55
CA GLU A 143 15.16 -8.81 -1.60
C GLU A 143 16.21 -9.20 -0.55
N GLY A 144 15.91 -10.24 0.22
CA GLY A 144 16.79 -10.73 1.29
C GLY A 144 16.91 -9.85 2.54
N HIS A 145 16.27 -8.67 2.57
CA HIS A 145 16.42 -7.70 3.65
C HIS A 145 15.07 -7.17 4.17
N TYR A 146 15.12 -6.41 5.25
CA TYR A 146 14.01 -5.62 5.77
C TYR A 146 14.40 -4.13 5.74
N ALA A 147 13.65 -3.31 5.03
CA ALA A 147 13.93 -1.87 4.94
C ALA A 147 14.09 -1.21 6.32
N ALA A 148 13.19 -1.52 7.27
CA ALA A 148 13.26 -0.98 8.62
C ALA A 148 14.57 -1.34 9.35
N ALA A 149 15.06 -2.58 9.19
CA ALA A 149 16.31 -3.00 9.82
C ALA A 149 17.51 -2.24 9.21
N LEU A 150 17.58 -2.13 7.88
CA LEU A 150 18.65 -1.39 7.20
C LEU A 150 18.67 0.09 7.63
N ILE A 151 17.51 0.73 7.74
CA ILE A 151 17.38 2.13 8.16
C ILE A 151 17.86 2.31 9.62
N GLU A 152 17.52 1.35 10.50
CA GLU A 152 17.95 1.36 11.90
C GLU A 152 19.46 1.10 12.05
N GLU A 153 20.02 0.17 11.28
CA GLU A 153 21.44 -0.16 11.26
C GLU A 153 22.35 0.99 10.81
N VAL A 154 21.85 1.89 9.96
CA VAL A 154 22.59 3.09 9.54
C VAL A 154 22.32 4.29 10.44
N GLY A 155 21.63 4.08 11.59
CA GLY A 155 21.44 5.10 12.62
C GLY A 155 20.40 6.18 12.28
N LEU A 156 19.48 5.93 11.35
CA LEU A 156 18.50 6.90 10.90
C LEU A 156 17.16 6.87 11.65
N LYS A 157 17.00 6.00 12.65
CA LYS A 157 15.83 6.00 13.53
C LYS A 157 15.71 7.33 14.27
N GLY A 158 14.55 8.00 14.18
CA GLY A 158 14.32 9.32 14.76
C GLY A 158 14.91 10.50 13.96
N TYR A 159 15.61 10.25 12.86
CA TYR A 159 16.15 11.33 12.01
C TYR A 159 15.00 12.14 11.38
N SER A 160 15.15 13.47 11.35
CA SER A 160 14.09 14.38 10.90
C SER A 160 14.58 15.35 9.83
N VAL A 161 13.64 15.71 8.93
CA VAL A 161 13.77 16.81 7.97
C VAL A 161 12.48 17.63 8.07
N GLY A 162 12.58 18.90 8.46
CA GLY A 162 11.39 19.71 8.75
C GLY A 162 10.45 19.04 9.75
N GLY A 163 9.18 18.89 9.39
CA GLY A 163 8.19 18.19 10.20
C GLY A 163 8.10 16.69 9.96
N ALA A 164 8.87 16.12 9.02
CA ALA A 164 8.91 14.69 8.73
C ALA A 164 9.99 13.99 9.55
N GLN A 165 9.70 12.78 10.08
CA GLN A 165 10.62 12.01 10.91
C GLN A 165 10.57 10.52 10.57
N VAL A 166 11.72 9.84 10.57
CA VAL A 166 11.78 8.37 10.64
C VAL A 166 11.27 7.97 12.02
N SER A 167 10.19 7.18 12.04
CA SER A 167 9.54 6.82 13.30
C SER A 167 10.48 6.11 14.27
N GLU A 168 10.48 6.56 15.52
CA GLU A 168 11.22 5.89 16.60
C GLU A 168 10.61 4.53 16.99
N LYS A 169 9.34 4.31 16.68
CA LYS A 169 8.65 3.04 16.95
C LYS A 169 8.93 2.00 15.87
N HIS A 170 9.03 2.41 14.59
CA HIS A 170 9.26 1.53 13.45
C HIS A 170 9.98 2.27 12.33
N SER A 171 11.27 2.00 12.14
CA SER A 171 12.14 2.73 11.22
C SER A 171 11.74 2.66 9.73
N GLY A 172 10.82 1.76 9.36
CA GLY A 172 10.24 1.70 8.02
C GLY A 172 9.15 2.74 7.74
N PHE A 173 8.73 3.52 8.76
CA PHE A 173 7.68 4.52 8.65
C PHE A 173 8.29 5.93 8.71
N VAL A 174 7.80 6.79 7.82
CA VAL A 174 7.95 8.24 7.94
C VAL A 174 6.67 8.80 8.54
N VAL A 175 6.80 9.53 9.65
CA VAL A 175 5.68 10.14 10.38
C VAL A 175 5.74 11.67 10.27
N ASN A 176 4.56 12.30 10.36
CA ASN A 176 4.44 13.75 10.48
C ASN A 176 4.36 14.11 11.97
N THR A 177 5.41 14.75 12.48
CA THR A 177 5.51 15.20 13.88
C THR A 177 4.81 16.53 14.13
N GLY A 178 4.32 17.18 13.07
CA GLY A 178 3.62 18.46 13.07
C GLY A 178 4.12 19.35 11.95
N GLY A 179 3.21 19.75 11.04
CA GLY A 179 3.52 20.71 9.98
C GLY A 179 4.45 20.20 8.87
N ALA A 180 4.65 18.88 8.72
CA ALA A 180 5.45 18.33 7.62
C ALA A 180 4.83 18.68 6.27
N THR A 181 5.67 19.18 5.38
CA THR A 181 5.34 19.39 3.98
C THR A 181 5.62 18.11 3.16
N SER A 182 5.07 18.01 1.94
CA SER A 182 5.43 16.94 1.00
C SER A 182 6.91 16.95 0.65
N HIS A 183 7.53 18.14 0.62
CA HIS A 183 8.98 18.32 0.43
C HIS A 183 9.78 17.70 1.58
N ASP A 184 9.40 17.95 2.82
CA ASP A 184 10.09 17.36 3.98
C ASP A 184 10.09 15.84 3.92
N VAL A 185 8.92 15.25 3.57
CA VAL A 185 8.79 13.79 3.41
C VAL A 185 9.67 13.27 2.26
N TYR A 186 9.66 13.97 1.12
CA TYR A 186 10.49 13.62 -0.03
C TYR A 186 11.98 13.66 0.31
N ASP A 187 12.46 14.77 0.88
CA ASP A 187 13.86 14.98 1.22
C ASP A 187 14.34 13.97 2.26
N LEU A 188 13.49 13.68 3.26
CA LEU A 188 13.77 12.64 4.24
C LEU A 188 13.89 11.26 3.58
N MET A 189 12.96 10.90 2.70
CA MET A 189 13.00 9.60 2.00
C MET A 189 14.26 9.50 1.11
N MET A 190 14.62 10.57 0.40
CA MET A 190 15.84 10.63 -0.42
C MET A 190 17.10 10.47 0.44
N HIS A 191 17.16 11.16 1.58
CA HIS A 191 18.28 11.03 2.52
C HIS A 191 18.42 9.60 3.04
N VAL A 192 17.32 9.01 3.50
CA VAL A 192 17.28 7.60 3.97
C VAL A 192 17.78 6.64 2.90
N ARG A 193 17.20 6.72 1.68
CA ARG A 193 17.57 5.86 0.55
C ARG A 193 19.05 5.96 0.20
N ASN A 194 19.57 7.19 0.08
CA ASN A 194 20.95 7.45 -0.30
C ASN A 194 21.92 6.98 0.79
N THR A 195 21.59 7.17 2.06
CA THR A 195 22.43 6.71 3.18
C THR A 195 22.47 5.19 3.24
N VAL A 196 21.33 4.51 3.15
CA VAL A 196 21.29 3.02 3.14
C VAL A 196 22.05 2.47 1.93
N TYR A 197 21.85 3.07 0.75
CA TYR A 197 22.60 2.64 -0.45
C TYR A 197 24.11 2.80 -0.28
N LYS A 198 24.57 3.94 0.24
CA LYS A 198 25.98 4.23 0.48
C LYS A 198 26.61 3.29 1.50
N GLU A 199 25.92 3.02 2.61
CA GLU A 199 26.48 2.27 3.74
C GLU A 199 26.28 0.75 3.63
N ARG A 200 25.29 0.29 2.85
CA ARG A 200 24.89 -1.13 2.76
C ARG A 200 24.82 -1.67 1.33
N GLY A 201 24.92 -0.82 0.31
CA GLY A 201 24.78 -1.22 -1.09
C GLY A 201 23.38 -1.66 -1.50
N VAL A 202 22.37 -1.47 -0.63
CA VAL A 202 20.98 -1.89 -0.88
C VAL A 202 20.15 -0.69 -1.29
N PHE A 203 19.54 -0.76 -2.48
CA PHE A 203 18.64 0.27 -2.97
C PHE A 203 17.24 0.10 -2.37
N LEU A 204 16.73 1.13 -1.69
CA LEU A 204 15.38 1.15 -1.14
C LEU A 204 14.40 1.73 -2.17
N GLU A 205 13.50 0.89 -2.69
CA GLU A 205 12.42 1.32 -3.59
C GLU A 205 11.29 1.95 -2.78
N PRO A 206 10.83 3.19 -3.09
CA PRO A 206 9.69 3.81 -2.43
C PRO A 206 8.42 2.99 -2.58
N GLU A 207 7.63 2.86 -1.50
CA GLU A 207 6.25 2.35 -1.54
C GLU A 207 5.25 3.51 -1.60
N ILE A 208 5.61 4.66 -1.05
CA ILE A 208 4.82 5.88 -1.11
C ILE A 208 4.89 6.46 -2.53
N ILE A 209 3.72 6.76 -3.10
CA ILE A 209 3.62 7.47 -4.38
C ILE A 209 3.60 8.97 -4.10
N ILE A 210 4.60 9.68 -4.61
CA ILE A 210 4.70 11.13 -4.49
C ILE A 210 4.15 11.73 -5.78
N LEU A 211 3.05 12.46 -5.66
CA LEU A 211 2.45 13.17 -6.78
C LEU A 211 3.21 14.50 -6.98
N PRO A 212 3.60 14.82 -8.23
CA PRO A 212 4.21 16.11 -8.53
C PRO A 212 3.20 17.26 -8.31
N PRO A 213 3.69 18.51 -8.11
CA PRO A 213 2.85 19.66 -7.75
C PRO A 213 1.67 19.93 -8.68
N GLU A 214 1.80 19.62 -9.95
CA GLU A 214 0.73 19.77 -10.97
C GLU A 214 -0.46 18.83 -10.77
N TYR A 215 -0.34 17.79 -9.96
CA TYR A 215 -1.44 16.96 -9.48
C TYR A 215 -2.00 17.41 -8.11
N ALA A 216 -1.41 18.44 -7.51
CA ALA A 216 -2.04 19.09 -6.39
C ALA A 216 -3.38 19.64 -6.90
N LEU A 217 -4.49 19.25 -6.25
CA LEU A 217 -5.81 19.79 -6.53
C LEU A 217 -5.76 21.29 -6.26
N VAL A 218 -5.46 22.07 -7.31
CA VAL A 218 -5.71 23.49 -7.30
C VAL A 218 -7.22 23.58 -7.47
N ASP A 219 -7.89 24.28 -6.57
CA ASP A 219 -9.35 24.45 -6.53
C ASP A 219 -9.81 25.44 -7.65
N GLU A 220 -9.37 25.20 -8.88
CA GLU A 220 -9.66 26.00 -10.05
C GLU A 220 -10.32 25.16 -11.12
N GLY A 221 -11.64 24.97 -10.98
CA GLY A 221 -12.58 24.70 -12.08
C GLY A 221 -12.40 23.43 -12.94
N PRO A 222 -13.32 23.17 -13.89
CA PRO A 222 -13.48 21.88 -14.56
C PRO A 222 -12.49 21.57 -15.70
N ASP A 223 -11.41 22.32 -15.90
CA ASP A 223 -10.44 22.12 -16.99
C ASP A 223 -9.13 21.48 -16.50
N LEU A 224 -9.19 20.26 -15.99
CA LEU A 224 -8.02 19.42 -15.74
C LEU A 224 -7.38 18.97 -17.06
N LYS A 225 -6.48 19.79 -17.61
CA LYS A 225 -5.53 19.33 -18.63
C LYS A 225 -4.41 18.56 -17.92
N LEU A 226 -4.51 17.25 -17.93
CA LEU A 226 -3.42 16.35 -17.53
C LEU A 226 -2.28 16.48 -18.54
N ASN A 227 -1.33 17.37 -18.29
CA ASN A 227 -0.08 17.39 -19.03
C ASN A 227 0.79 16.23 -18.54
N SER A 228 1.33 15.45 -19.48
CA SER A 228 2.29 14.37 -19.19
C SER A 228 3.57 14.96 -18.63
N VAL A 229 3.78 14.84 -17.32
CA VAL A 229 4.99 15.30 -16.65
C VAL A 229 5.92 14.13 -16.44
N GLN A 230 7.19 14.34 -16.75
CA GLN A 230 8.26 13.42 -16.42
C GLN A 230 8.41 13.41 -14.89
N VAL A 231 7.88 12.36 -14.25
CA VAL A 231 8.18 12.06 -12.85
C VAL A 231 9.68 11.80 -12.78
N ASN A 232 10.40 12.55 -11.95
CA ASN A 232 11.78 12.21 -11.61
C ASN A 232 11.81 10.74 -11.16
N ASP A 233 12.45 9.91 -11.98
CA ASP A 233 12.40 8.46 -11.86
C ASP A 233 13.12 8.01 -10.58
N MET A 234 12.37 7.98 -9.47
CA MET A 234 12.87 7.47 -8.19
C MET A 234 13.15 5.94 -8.22
N SER A 235 12.87 5.27 -9.32
CA SER A 235 13.13 3.83 -9.50
C SER A 235 14.58 3.49 -9.82
N ARG A 236 15.40 4.51 -10.17
CA ARG A 236 16.82 4.28 -10.49
C ARG A 236 17.74 4.51 -9.30
N PRO A 237 18.76 3.67 -9.12
CA PRO A 237 19.80 3.93 -8.13
C PRO A 237 20.50 5.27 -8.45
N PRO A 238 20.99 6.00 -7.43
CA PRO A 238 21.78 7.21 -7.64
C PRO A 238 23.03 6.88 -8.47
N GLU A 239 23.41 7.78 -9.37
CA GLU A 239 24.70 7.62 -10.09
C GLU A 239 25.85 7.51 -9.08
N PRO A 240 26.82 6.61 -9.29
CA PRO A 240 27.99 6.54 -8.44
C PRO A 240 28.70 7.89 -8.47
N PRO A 241 29.32 8.32 -7.34
CA PRO A 241 30.10 9.56 -7.32
C PRO A 241 31.14 9.50 -8.42
N LYS A 242 31.20 10.55 -9.27
CA LYS A 242 32.25 10.69 -10.27
C LYS A 242 33.58 10.73 -9.53
N GLU A 243 34.42 9.76 -9.77
CA GLU A 243 35.81 9.78 -9.27
C GLU A 243 36.46 11.04 -9.82
N GLY A 244 36.84 11.94 -8.89
CA GLY A 244 37.61 13.16 -9.15
C GLY A 244 39.09 12.90 -8.90
#